data_8f32ea90efd2b233680636f2ebf0c511
#
_entry.id   8f32ea90efd2b233680636f2ebf0c511
#
_cell.length_a   1.000
_cell.length_b   1.000
_cell.length_c   1.000
_cell.angle_alpha   90.00
_cell.angle_beta   90.00
_cell.angle_gamma   90.00
#
_symmetry.space_group_name_H-M   'P 1'
#
loop_
_entity.id
_entity.type
_entity.pdbx_description
1 polymer ?
#
loop_
_entity_poly.entity_id
_entity_poly.type
_entity_poly.pdbx_seq_one_letter_code
_entity_poly.pdbx_strand_id
1 'polypeptide(L)'
;GGVMGVGLAYHLAHEGWGPEVVLLEKAELTSGSTWHAAGQITHSTSSFSLGKCVDYNIGLYSGGLEAETGQAVTWHGCGSFRLAYTGDEMDWLRHTLSVGRALGFNIELVGPDFIAQKHPFYNLDGVKGALYTPDDGHVDPSNVTMAMSIGARQKGVQIFRQCRATNITQAANGEWIVETEKGTITCEHVVNAGGTYARQMGEWSGLQLPMTSMTHHYFVTEEVPAFRDLEVELPVIRDDREVSGYIRMEQKKGLIGIYEKENSNSVWHDECPWDYENWLFEADYDRVMPWLENALERMPLFADLGITREVHGAISHPPDGNPMVGPAPGVRNYWCCCGTQIGIGWGPGLTRELARWMVHGAADINMRDYDPRRFGSYATKDWQVVKAHEDYKLRHEIPFPHFNRLAGRPVKPSPLYEVLKEKGAVYEENYGFERPRWFAKGGVAQHDHYSFKRNAVHDIVGDECRAVRERVGIMDVTAFTKVEVSGPDAHALLDRLVANRMPQKDGGIILTHMLNR
;
A
#
# COMPACT_ATOMS: atom_id res chain seq x y z
N GLY A 1 11.20 -15.28 1.46
CA GLY A 1 11.38 -15.73 0.06
C GLY A 1 10.26 -15.31 -0.87
N GLY A 2 9.34 -14.44 -0.41
CA GLY A 2 8.35 -13.81 -1.29
C GLY A 2 8.92 -12.59 -2.03
N VAL A 3 8.09 -11.96 -2.87
CA VAL A 3 8.47 -10.84 -3.74
C VAL A 3 9.15 -9.69 -3.02
N MET A 4 8.74 -9.38 -1.78
CA MET A 4 9.33 -8.28 -1.01
C MET A 4 10.76 -8.61 -0.55
N GLY A 5 10.97 -9.76 0.09
CA GLY A 5 12.29 -10.16 0.59
C GLY A 5 13.28 -10.44 -0.52
N VAL A 6 12.84 -11.13 -1.58
CA VAL A 6 13.68 -11.40 -2.76
C VAL A 6 13.98 -10.10 -3.53
N GLY A 7 12.97 -9.22 -3.68
CA GLY A 7 13.17 -7.90 -4.30
C GLY A 7 14.17 -7.04 -3.54
N LEU A 8 14.12 -7.05 -2.20
CA LEU A 8 15.12 -6.31 -1.41
C LEU A 8 16.52 -6.92 -1.56
N ALA A 9 16.65 -8.24 -1.50
CA ALA A 9 17.94 -8.90 -1.70
C ALA A 9 18.54 -8.61 -3.08
N TYR A 10 17.70 -8.59 -4.13
CA TYR A 10 18.09 -8.19 -5.47
C TYR A 10 18.60 -6.75 -5.52
N HIS A 11 17.89 -5.80 -4.92
CA HIS A 11 18.30 -4.39 -4.93
C HIS A 11 19.52 -4.11 -4.05
N LEU A 12 19.63 -4.73 -2.87
CA LEU A 12 20.85 -4.64 -2.06
C LEU A 12 22.07 -5.15 -2.81
N ALA A 13 21.91 -6.23 -3.59
CA ALA A 13 22.98 -6.73 -4.45
C ALA A 13 23.38 -5.74 -5.55
N HIS A 14 22.42 -5.00 -6.12
CA HIS A 14 22.70 -3.95 -7.09
C HIS A 14 23.34 -2.70 -6.45
N GLU A 15 23.08 -2.44 -5.18
CA GLU A 15 23.76 -1.38 -4.41
C GLU A 15 25.14 -1.84 -3.85
N GLY A 16 25.59 -3.04 -4.20
CA GLY A 16 26.94 -3.54 -3.88
C GLY A 16 27.06 -4.41 -2.63
N TRP A 17 25.96 -4.69 -1.91
CA TRP A 17 25.98 -5.52 -0.70
C TRP A 17 25.81 -7.03 -0.96
N GLY A 18 25.71 -7.46 -2.23
CA GLY A 18 25.36 -8.84 -2.59
C GLY A 18 26.05 -9.94 -1.78
N PRO A 19 27.40 -9.98 -1.69
CA PRO A 19 28.12 -11.03 -0.96
C PRO A 19 27.84 -11.04 0.56
N GLU A 20 27.34 -9.96 1.12
CA GLU A 20 27.04 -9.80 2.55
C GLU A 20 25.57 -10.04 2.88
N VAL A 21 24.73 -10.30 1.87
CA VAL A 21 23.30 -10.52 2.05
C VAL A 21 22.98 -12.01 2.14
N VAL A 22 22.30 -12.37 3.22
CA VAL A 22 21.71 -13.70 3.41
C VAL A 22 20.20 -13.57 3.44
N LEU A 23 19.51 -14.34 2.57
CA LEU A 23 18.06 -14.48 2.58
C LEU A 23 17.68 -15.87 3.10
N LEU A 24 16.80 -15.90 4.09
CA LEU A 24 16.25 -17.12 4.67
C LEU A 24 14.80 -17.28 4.24
N GLU A 25 14.45 -18.48 3.78
CA GLU A 25 13.07 -18.89 3.49
C GLU A 25 12.76 -20.21 4.20
N LYS A 26 11.64 -20.23 4.95
CA LYS A 26 11.24 -21.42 5.72
C LYS A 26 10.88 -22.63 4.83
N ALA A 27 10.38 -22.34 3.64
CA ALA A 27 9.92 -23.32 2.65
C ALA A 27 10.60 -23.08 1.29
N GLU A 28 9.84 -22.99 0.22
CA GLU A 28 10.30 -22.62 -1.11
C GLU A 28 10.03 -21.14 -1.40
N LEU A 29 10.81 -20.55 -2.31
CA LEU A 29 10.54 -19.18 -2.75
C LEU A 29 9.11 -19.07 -3.27
N THR A 30 8.47 -17.96 -3.00
CA THR A 30 7.09 -17.64 -3.36
C THR A 30 5.97 -18.36 -2.60
N SER A 31 6.25 -19.33 -1.74
CA SER A 31 5.25 -20.21 -1.10
C SER A 31 4.23 -19.50 -0.18
N GLY A 32 4.47 -18.23 0.19
CA GLY A 32 3.50 -17.40 0.92
C GLY A 32 2.44 -16.79 0.00
N SER A 33 2.09 -15.51 0.19
CA SER A 33 1.07 -14.83 -0.63
C SER A 33 1.51 -14.52 -2.07
N THR A 34 2.79 -14.64 -2.41
CA THR A 34 3.31 -14.27 -3.72
C THR A 34 2.75 -15.13 -4.84
N TRP A 35 2.75 -16.48 -4.70
CA TRP A 35 2.35 -17.39 -5.77
C TRP A 35 0.89 -17.28 -6.20
N HIS A 36 0.02 -16.83 -5.30
CA HIS A 36 -1.41 -16.69 -5.59
C HIS A 36 -1.84 -15.25 -5.90
N ALA A 37 -0.89 -14.33 -6.12
CA ALA A 37 -1.22 -12.97 -6.53
C ALA A 37 -1.74 -12.93 -7.98
N ALA A 38 -2.67 -12.02 -8.28
CA ALA A 38 -3.22 -11.86 -9.63
C ALA A 38 -2.26 -11.21 -10.63
N GLY A 39 -1.13 -10.68 -10.17
CA GLY A 39 -0.02 -10.20 -11.00
C GLY A 39 -0.25 -8.88 -11.75
N GLN A 40 -1.36 -8.17 -11.52
CA GLN A 40 -1.68 -6.93 -12.21
C GLN A 40 -0.81 -5.76 -11.74
N ILE A 41 -0.36 -4.93 -12.70
CA ILE A 41 0.42 -3.71 -12.47
C ILE A 41 -0.24 -2.55 -13.21
N THR A 42 -0.43 -1.41 -12.52
CA THR A 42 -1.10 -0.24 -13.10
C THR A 42 -0.49 1.08 -12.65
N HIS A 43 -0.31 2.01 -13.58
CA HIS A 43 0.09 3.40 -13.31
C HIS A 43 -1.04 4.26 -12.68
N SER A 44 -2.25 3.73 -12.58
CA SER A 44 -3.40 4.45 -12.03
C SER A 44 -3.26 4.68 -10.53
N THR A 45 -2.44 5.67 -10.15
CA THR A 45 -2.23 6.11 -8.77
C THR A 45 -2.23 7.62 -8.66
N SER A 46 -2.68 8.15 -7.51
CA SER A 46 -2.58 9.57 -7.15
C SER A 46 -1.34 9.88 -6.29
N SER A 47 -0.59 8.86 -5.87
CA SER A 47 0.64 9.03 -5.12
C SER A 47 1.82 9.21 -6.06
N PHE A 48 2.51 10.35 -5.93
CA PHE A 48 3.71 10.63 -6.72
C PHE A 48 4.86 9.65 -6.44
N SER A 49 5.05 9.30 -5.16
CA SER A 49 6.07 8.31 -4.75
C SER A 49 5.76 6.92 -5.28
N LEU A 50 4.50 6.48 -5.12
CA LEU A 50 4.07 5.17 -5.60
C LEU A 50 4.13 5.09 -7.14
N GLY A 51 3.76 6.17 -7.83
CA GLY A 51 3.86 6.23 -9.29
C GLY A 51 5.27 5.95 -9.80
N LYS A 52 6.29 6.53 -9.18
CA LYS A 52 7.70 6.23 -9.51
C LYS A 52 8.08 4.77 -9.27
N CYS A 53 7.57 4.17 -8.19
CA CYS A 53 7.81 2.75 -7.92
C CYS A 53 7.15 1.84 -8.96
N VAL A 54 5.92 2.15 -9.34
CA VAL A 54 5.18 1.36 -10.35
C VAL A 54 5.84 1.48 -11.73
N ASP A 55 6.22 2.68 -12.14
CA ASP A 55 6.93 2.91 -13.40
C ASP A 55 8.24 2.12 -13.46
N TYR A 56 9.02 2.15 -12.36
CA TYR A 56 10.20 1.31 -12.24
C TYR A 56 9.87 -0.19 -12.39
N ASN A 57 8.79 -0.66 -11.76
CA ASN A 57 8.38 -2.07 -11.85
C ASN A 57 8.02 -2.46 -13.27
N ILE A 58 7.29 -1.61 -13.99
CA ILE A 58 6.90 -1.88 -15.39
C ILE A 58 8.16 -1.97 -16.26
N GLY A 59 9.11 -1.06 -16.12
CA GLY A 59 10.39 -1.14 -16.81
C GLY A 59 11.19 -2.41 -16.47
N LEU A 60 11.16 -2.83 -15.21
CA LEU A 60 11.81 -4.04 -14.74
C LEU A 60 11.18 -5.30 -15.35
N TYR A 61 9.85 -5.36 -15.42
CA TYR A 61 9.08 -6.51 -15.89
C TYR A 61 8.99 -6.59 -17.41
N SER A 62 8.92 -5.46 -18.11
CA SER A 62 8.79 -5.41 -19.57
C SER A 62 10.06 -5.76 -20.34
N GLY A 63 11.08 -6.24 -19.66
CA GLY A 63 12.31 -6.73 -20.30
C GLY A 63 13.57 -6.65 -19.45
N GLY A 64 13.61 -5.79 -18.43
CA GLY A 64 14.80 -5.58 -17.61
C GLY A 64 15.29 -6.85 -16.93
N LEU A 65 14.41 -7.56 -16.20
CA LEU A 65 14.74 -8.81 -15.51
C LEU A 65 15.11 -9.94 -16.46
N GLU A 66 14.36 -10.10 -17.55
CA GLU A 66 14.62 -11.17 -18.52
C GLU A 66 15.96 -10.95 -19.22
N ALA A 67 16.26 -9.70 -19.61
CA ALA A 67 17.55 -9.35 -20.21
C ALA A 67 18.74 -9.59 -19.26
N GLU A 68 18.58 -9.32 -17.97
CA GLU A 68 19.63 -9.52 -16.98
C GLU A 68 19.82 -10.99 -16.60
N THR A 69 18.72 -11.72 -16.39
CA THR A 69 18.75 -13.03 -15.72
C THR A 69 18.54 -14.21 -16.65
N GLY A 70 18.00 -13.99 -17.84
CA GLY A 70 17.56 -15.03 -18.77
C GLY A 70 16.27 -15.75 -18.35
N GLN A 71 15.64 -15.33 -17.23
CA GLN A 71 14.38 -15.88 -16.73
C GLN A 71 13.20 -15.08 -17.26
N ALA A 72 12.33 -15.72 -18.04
CA ALA A 72 11.09 -15.12 -18.50
C ALA A 72 10.18 -14.74 -17.31
N VAL A 73 9.66 -13.53 -17.33
CA VAL A 73 8.73 -13.02 -16.30
C VAL A 73 7.27 -13.05 -16.76
N THR A 74 7.05 -13.42 -18.01
CA THR A 74 5.72 -13.51 -18.63
C THR A 74 4.97 -12.17 -18.53
N TRP A 75 5.61 -11.11 -19.01
CA TRP A 75 4.99 -9.78 -19.10
C TRP A 75 3.96 -9.72 -20.22
N HIS A 76 2.75 -9.30 -19.86
CA HIS A 76 1.64 -9.04 -20.77
C HIS A 76 1.30 -7.56 -20.72
N GLY A 77 1.86 -6.76 -21.63
CA GLY A 77 1.62 -5.32 -21.75
C GLY A 77 0.32 -5.03 -22.52
N CYS A 78 -0.81 -5.40 -21.95
CA CYS A 78 -2.11 -5.29 -22.60
C CYS A 78 -2.82 -3.95 -22.35
N GLY A 79 -2.27 -3.11 -21.47
CA GLY A 79 -2.92 -1.87 -21.03
C GLY A 79 -4.01 -2.10 -19.99
N SER A 80 -4.54 -0.99 -19.44
CA SER A 80 -5.65 -1.04 -18.49
C SER A 80 -6.60 0.12 -18.62
N PHE A 81 -7.86 -0.12 -18.24
CA PHE A 81 -8.88 0.90 -18.02
C PHE A 81 -9.27 0.96 -16.55
N ARG A 82 -9.40 2.16 -16.00
CA ARG A 82 -10.10 2.40 -14.74
C ARG A 82 -11.36 3.18 -15.04
N LEU A 83 -12.51 2.56 -14.80
CA LEU A 83 -13.81 3.10 -15.19
C LEU A 83 -14.31 4.19 -14.25
N ALA A 84 -15.20 5.06 -14.75
CA ALA A 84 -15.93 6.06 -13.98
C ALA A 84 -17.38 6.17 -14.44
N TYR A 85 -18.31 6.24 -13.48
CA TYR A 85 -19.75 6.30 -13.68
C TYR A 85 -20.36 7.64 -13.25
N THR A 86 -19.68 8.36 -12.37
CA THR A 86 -20.16 9.63 -11.82
C THR A 86 -19.27 10.82 -12.18
N GLY A 87 -19.77 12.03 -11.93
CA GLY A 87 -18.96 13.25 -12.09
C GLY A 87 -17.76 13.29 -11.15
N ASP A 88 -17.94 12.84 -9.89
CA ASP A 88 -16.88 12.84 -8.90
C ASP A 88 -15.79 11.79 -9.23
N GLU A 89 -16.18 10.62 -9.75
CA GLU A 89 -15.22 9.63 -10.25
C GLU A 89 -14.41 10.18 -11.43
N MET A 90 -15.08 10.89 -12.38
CA MET A 90 -14.38 11.57 -13.47
C MET A 90 -13.43 12.67 -12.96
N ASP A 91 -13.81 13.42 -11.94
CA ASP A 91 -12.93 14.45 -11.33
C ASP A 91 -11.72 13.79 -10.64
N TRP A 92 -11.93 12.65 -10.00
CA TRP A 92 -10.85 11.83 -9.47
C TRP A 92 -9.90 11.31 -10.58
N LEU A 93 -10.43 10.80 -11.67
CA LEU A 93 -9.62 10.36 -12.81
C LEU A 93 -8.85 11.53 -13.46
N ARG A 94 -9.41 12.75 -13.51
CA ARG A 94 -8.68 13.95 -13.97
C ARG A 94 -7.51 14.31 -13.05
N HIS A 95 -7.70 14.16 -11.74
CA HIS A 95 -6.60 14.33 -10.78
C HIS A 95 -5.51 13.29 -11.00
N THR A 96 -5.86 12.02 -11.10
CA THR A 96 -4.92 10.91 -11.40
C THR A 96 -4.18 11.13 -12.72
N LEU A 97 -4.89 11.57 -13.77
CA LEU A 97 -4.29 11.96 -15.05
C LEU A 97 -3.23 13.05 -14.88
N SER A 98 -3.52 14.08 -14.06
CA SER A 98 -2.58 15.19 -13.81
C SER A 98 -1.30 14.70 -13.14
N VAL A 99 -1.42 13.80 -12.15
CA VAL A 99 -0.28 13.17 -11.49
C VAL A 99 0.53 12.30 -12.47
N GLY A 100 -0.17 11.45 -13.24
CA GLY A 100 0.48 10.58 -14.22
C GLY A 100 1.26 11.38 -15.29
N ARG A 101 0.67 12.46 -15.80
CA ARG A 101 1.35 13.36 -16.75
C ARG A 101 2.56 14.06 -16.15
N ALA A 102 2.48 14.48 -14.89
CA ALA A 102 3.62 15.08 -14.19
C ALA A 102 4.77 14.08 -13.96
N LEU A 103 4.46 12.79 -13.92
CA LEU A 103 5.43 11.68 -13.86
C LEU A 103 5.94 11.24 -15.24
N GLY A 104 5.33 11.73 -16.33
CA GLY A 104 5.70 11.36 -17.69
C GLY A 104 5.02 10.10 -18.22
N PHE A 105 3.96 9.62 -17.57
CA PHE A 105 3.25 8.40 -17.98
C PHE A 105 2.45 8.61 -19.27
N ASN A 106 2.38 7.57 -20.07
CA ASN A 106 1.46 7.47 -21.19
C ASN A 106 0.04 7.15 -20.63
N ILE A 107 -0.75 8.19 -20.44
CA ILE A 107 -2.03 8.10 -19.73
C ILE A 107 -3.02 9.12 -20.29
N GLU A 108 -4.24 8.70 -20.52
CA GLU A 108 -5.29 9.55 -21.11
C GLU A 108 -6.68 9.27 -20.55
N LEU A 109 -7.56 10.27 -20.59
CA LEU A 109 -8.99 10.09 -20.33
C LEU A 109 -9.69 9.80 -21.64
N VAL A 110 -10.51 8.74 -21.65
CA VAL A 110 -11.21 8.25 -22.83
C VAL A 110 -12.71 8.10 -22.57
N GLY A 111 -13.49 8.22 -23.63
CA GLY A 111 -14.93 7.99 -23.60
C GLY A 111 -15.34 6.53 -23.84
N PRO A 112 -16.64 6.20 -23.66
CA PRO A 112 -17.14 4.84 -23.83
C PRO A 112 -16.88 4.24 -25.21
N ASP A 113 -16.93 5.02 -26.28
CA ASP A 113 -16.70 4.53 -27.65
C ASP A 113 -15.28 3.99 -27.82
N PHE A 114 -14.28 4.66 -27.22
CA PHE A 114 -12.90 4.19 -27.24
C PHE A 114 -12.73 2.91 -26.42
N ILE A 115 -13.42 2.83 -25.27
CA ILE A 115 -13.39 1.61 -24.45
C ILE A 115 -13.99 0.44 -25.23
N ALA A 116 -15.17 0.63 -25.86
CA ALA A 116 -15.83 -0.39 -26.67
C ALA A 116 -14.97 -0.87 -27.86
N GLN A 117 -14.22 0.04 -28.47
CA GLN A 117 -13.29 -0.32 -29.55
C GLN A 117 -12.15 -1.23 -29.08
N LYS A 118 -11.60 -0.97 -27.87
CA LYS A 118 -10.48 -1.72 -27.31
C LYS A 118 -10.91 -2.97 -26.55
N HIS A 119 -12.10 -2.94 -25.94
CA HIS A 119 -12.66 -4.03 -25.15
C HIS A 119 -14.15 -4.23 -25.47
N PRO A 120 -14.48 -4.89 -26.61
CA PRO A 120 -15.83 -4.94 -27.14
C PRO A 120 -16.82 -5.81 -26.37
N PHE A 121 -16.36 -6.53 -25.35
CA PHE A 121 -17.17 -7.50 -24.62
C PHE A 121 -17.66 -6.99 -23.25
N TYR A 122 -17.17 -5.83 -22.80
CA TYR A 122 -17.58 -5.26 -21.53
C TYR A 122 -18.86 -4.43 -21.67
N ASN A 123 -19.84 -4.66 -20.81
CA ASN A 123 -21.05 -3.85 -20.76
C ASN A 123 -20.75 -2.47 -20.17
N LEU A 124 -20.86 -1.44 -20.99
CA LEU A 124 -20.55 -0.05 -20.66
C LEU A 124 -21.76 0.77 -20.18
N ASP A 125 -22.88 0.14 -19.86
CA ASP A 125 -24.07 0.85 -19.38
C ASP A 125 -23.76 1.69 -18.14
N GLY A 126 -24.06 3.00 -18.23
CA GLY A 126 -23.78 3.99 -17.17
C GLY A 126 -22.33 4.49 -17.09
N VAL A 127 -21.38 3.90 -17.83
CA VAL A 127 -19.98 4.35 -17.87
C VAL A 127 -19.89 5.71 -18.55
N LYS A 128 -19.26 6.69 -17.88
CA LYS A 128 -19.01 8.03 -18.42
C LYS A 128 -17.66 8.17 -19.11
N GLY A 129 -16.72 7.31 -18.78
CA GLY A 129 -15.38 7.29 -19.33
C GLY A 129 -14.44 6.46 -18.49
N ALA A 130 -13.17 6.46 -18.86
CA ALA A 130 -12.11 5.77 -18.14
C ALA A 130 -10.79 6.53 -18.20
N LEU A 131 -9.92 6.20 -17.27
CA LEU A 131 -8.49 6.44 -17.39
C LEU A 131 -7.87 5.26 -18.12
N TYR A 132 -7.22 5.50 -19.25
CA TYR A 132 -6.53 4.50 -20.05
C TYR A 132 -5.02 4.63 -19.89
N THR A 133 -4.35 3.53 -19.60
CA THR A 133 -2.89 3.40 -19.47
C THR A 133 -2.40 2.25 -20.34
N PRO A 134 -1.91 2.53 -21.56
CA PRO A 134 -1.52 1.48 -22.51
C PRO A 134 -0.29 0.67 -22.10
N ASP A 135 0.56 1.23 -21.24
CA ASP A 135 1.80 0.60 -20.78
C ASP A 135 1.60 -0.30 -19.54
N ASP A 136 0.38 -0.38 -19.03
CA ASP A 136 0.00 -1.29 -17.94
C ASP A 136 -0.09 -2.73 -18.41
N GLY A 137 -0.10 -3.67 -17.45
CA GLY A 137 -0.22 -5.08 -17.79
C GLY A 137 -0.26 -5.99 -16.58
N HIS A 138 0.15 -7.23 -16.81
CA HIS A 138 0.30 -8.20 -15.74
C HIS A 138 1.48 -9.15 -15.99
N VAL A 139 1.90 -9.86 -14.94
CA VAL A 139 3.02 -10.81 -14.96
C VAL A 139 2.65 -12.08 -14.21
N ASP A 140 3.46 -13.12 -14.38
CA ASP A 140 3.48 -14.25 -13.46
C ASP A 140 4.26 -13.86 -12.18
N PRO A 141 3.61 -13.85 -11.00
CA PRO A 141 4.24 -13.44 -9.74
C PRO A 141 5.43 -14.30 -9.32
N SER A 142 5.36 -15.60 -9.57
CA SER A 142 6.43 -16.53 -9.22
C SER A 142 7.64 -16.33 -10.14
N ASN A 143 7.43 -16.19 -11.44
CA ASN A 143 8.50 -15.96 -12.40
C ASN A 143 9.26 -14.66 -12.15
N VAL A 144 8.56 -13.57 -11.82
CA VAL A 144 9.19 -12.30 -11.41
C VAL A 144 10.09 -12.51 -10.20
N THR A 145 9.58 -13.19 -9.17
CA THR A 145 10.33 -13.41 -7.93
C THR A 145 11.53 -14.33 -8.18
N MET A 146 11.37 -15.37 -8.99
CA MET A 146 12.47 -16.26 -9.40
C MET A 146 13.54 -15.50 -10.20
N ALA A 147 13.15 -14.65 -11.16
CA ALA A 147 14.10 -13.83 -11.92
C ALA A 147 14.94 -12.91 -10.98
N MET A 148 14.29 -12.19 -10.05
CA MET A 148 15.02 -11.38 -9.06
C MET A 148 15.95 -12.26 -8.19
N SER A 149 15.55 -13.48 -7.83
CA SER A 149 16.40 -14.39 -7.04
C SER A 149 17.65 -14.82 -7.81
N ILE A 150 17.54 -15.02 -9.11
CA ILE A 150 18.66 -15.32 -10.00
C ILE A 150 19.61 -14.14 -10.07
N GLY A 151 19.11 -12.93 -10.35
CA GLY A 151 19.89 -11.70 -10.37
C GLY A 151 20.62 -11.43 -9.06
N ALA A 152 19.95 -11.64 -7.92
CA ALA A 152 20.56 -11.52 -6.60
C ALA A 152 21.72 -12.50 -6.41
N ARG A 153 21.52 -13.78 -6.75
CA ARG A 153 22.58 -14.82 -6.66
C ARG A 153 23.75 -14.53 -7.59
N GLN A 154 23.52 -14.05 -8.81
CA GLN A 154 24.59 -13.68 -9.73
C GLN A 154 25.51 -12.60 -9.16
N LYS A 155 25.00 -11.78 -8.22
CA LYS A 155 25.75 -10.74 -7.51
C LYS A 155 26.20 -11.15 -6.10
N GLY A 156 26.13 -12.42 -5.75
CA GLY A 156 26.71 -12.98 -4.53
C GLY A 156 25.77 -13.20 -3.35
N VAL A 157 24.47 -12.87 -3.48
CA VAL A 157 23.49 -13.13 -2.39
C VAL A 157 23.36 -14.62 -2.11
N GLN A 158 23.41 -14.97 -0.83
CA GLN A 158 23.18 -16.35 -0.37
C GLN A 158 21.70 -16.54 -0.03
N ILE A 159 21.02 -17.46 -0.70
CA ILE A 159 19.59 -17.77 -0.48
C ILE A 159 19.47 -19.19 0.06
N PHE A 160 19.02 -19.30 1.31
CA PHE A 160 18.76 -20.56 1.98
C PHE A 160 17.26 -20.84 2.04
N ARG A 161 16.81 -21.84 1.31
CA ARG A 161 15.46 -22.39 1.38
C ARG A 161 15.40 -23.51 2.40
N GLN A 162 14.20 -23.87 2.85
CA GLN A 162 13.97 -24.87 3.89
C GLN A 162 14.81 -24.56 5.14
N CYS A 163 14.85 -23.26 5.52
CA CYS A 163 15.63 -22.73 6.64
C CYS A 163 14.82 -21.68 7.38
N ARG A 164 13.99 -22.13 8.30
CA ARG A 164 13.13 -21.25 9.09
C ARG A 164 13.93 -20.52 10.16
N ALA A 165 13.77 -19.20 10.24
CA ALA A 165 14.17 -18.43 11.43
C ALA A 165 13.23 -18.76 12.60
N THR A 166 13.79 -18.97 13.78
CA THR A 166 13.06 -19.38 14.97
C THR A 166 13.07 -18.31 16.06
N ASN A 167 14.05 -17.39 16.01
CA ASN A 167 14.15 -16.29 16.95
C ASN A 167 15.04 -15.17 16.38
N ILE A 168 14.83 -13.92 16.84
CA ILE A 168 15.62 -12.74 16.47
C ILE A 168 15.84 -11.90 17.72
N THR A 169 17.09 -11.80 18.19
CA THR A 169 17.47 -11.04 19.38
C THR A 169 18.64 -10.11 19.09
N GLN A 170 18.79 -9.06 19.89
CA GLN A 170 19.93 -8.15 19.76
C GLN A 170 20.95 -8.42 20.87
N ALA A 171 22.20 -8.58 20.49
CA ALA A 171 23.32 -8.73 21.40
C ALA A 171 23.71 -7.39 22.05
N ALA A 172 24.46 -7.44 23.15
CA ALA A 172 24.87 -6.25 23.90
C ALA A 172 25.78 -5.29 23.09
N ASN A 173 26.48 -5.79 22.07
CA ASN A 173 27.27 -4.98 21.13
C ASN A 173 26.44 -4.31 20.03
N GLY A 174 25.12 -4.58 19.97
CA GLY A 174 24.20 -4.03 19.00
C GLY A 174 24.02 -4.84 17.71
N GLU A 175 24.76 -5.94 17.54
CA GLU A 175 24.54 -6.89 16.45
C GLU A 175 23.28 -7.70 16.68
N TRP A 176 22.70 -8.22 15.60
CA TRP A 176 21.54 -9.09 15.61
C TRP A 176 21.95 -10.56 15.56
N ILE A 177 21.26 -11.37 16.33
CA ILE A 177 21.39 -12.84 16.36
C ILE A 177 20.10 -13.41 15.82
N VAL A 178 20.18 -14.08 14.68
CA VAL A 178 19.07 -14.79 14.04
C VAL A 178 19.29 -16.29 14.24
N GLU A 179 18.45 -16.89 15.05
CA GLU A 179 18.43 -18.33 15.25
C GLU A 179 17.61 -19.01 14.15
N THR A 180 18.08 -20.12 13.64
CA THR A 180 17.38 -20.90 12.60
C THR A 180 17.40 -22.38 12.96
N GLU A 181 16.57 -23.18 12.28
CA GLU A 181 16.60 -24.65 12.39
C GLU A 181 17.94 -25.28 11.96
N LYS A 182 18.80 -24.51 11.28
CA LYS A 182 20.09 -25.01 10.73
C LYS A 182 21.32 -24.37 11.37
N GLY A 183 21.12 -23.47 12.33
CA GLY A 183 22.21 -22.77 13.01
C GLY A 183 21.89 -21.31 13.27
N THR A 184 22.90 -20.56 13.68
CA THR A 184 22.76 -19.14 14.08
C THR A 184 23.54 -18.24 13.14
N ILE A 185 22.97 -17.09 12.82
CA ILE A 185 23.60 -16.04 12.01
C ILE A 185 23.72 -14.78 12.87
N THR A 186 24.91 -14.18 12.88
CA THR A 186 25.13 -12.85 13.46
C THR A 186 25.26 -11.83 12.33
N CYS A 187 24.54 -10.72 12.43
CA CYS A 187 24.53 -9.68 11.39
C CYS A 187 24.36 -8.28 12.00
N GLU A 188 24.80 -7.26 11.26
CA GLU A 188 24.61 -5.87 11.66
C GLU A 188 23.17 -5.39 11.42
N HIS A 189 22.57 -5.81 10.31
CA HIS A 189 21.21 -5.44 9.91
C HIS A 189 20.33 -6.68 9.80
N VAL A 190 19.12 -6.60 10.33
CA VAL A 190 18.07 -7.60 10.12
C VAL A 190 16.87 -6.97 9.41
N VAL A 191 16.30 -7.71 8.48
CA VAL A 191 15.10 -7.29 7.74
C VAL A 191 13.98 -8.28 7.94
N ASN A 192 12.87 -7.82 8.47
CA ASN A 192 11.64 -8.60 8.56
C ASN A 192 10.83 -8.47 7.26
N ALA A 193 10.98 -9.47 6.40
CA ALA A 193 10.22 -9.64 5.16
C ALA A 193 9.27 -10.85 5.26
N GLY A 194 8.78 -11.16 6.44
CA GLY A 194 8.04 -12.37 6.80
C GLY A 194 6.60 -12.44 6.27
N GLY A 195 6.12 -11.45 5.49
CA GLY A 195 4.76 -11.47 4.93
C GLY A 195 3.71 -11.58 6.04
N THR A 196 2.85 -12.58 6.00
CA THR A 196 1.82 -12.85 7.04
C THR A 196 2.42 -13.17 8.41
N TYR A 197 3.66 -13.64 8.47
CA TYR A 197 4.38 -13.92 9.72
C TYR A 197 5.06 -12.68 10.33
N ALA A 198 5.13 -11.56 9.61
CA ALA A 198 5.98 -10.44 10.02
C ALA A 198 5.61 -9.88 11.40
N ARG A 199 4.31 -9.89 11.80
CA ARG A 199 3.89 -9.47 13.13
C ARG A 199 4.49 -10.36 14.22
N GLN A 200 4.26 -11.66 14.16
CA GLN A 200 4.75 -12.61 15.16
C GLN A 200 6.29 -12.69 15.19
N MET A 201 6.95 -12.52 14.03
CA MET A 201 8.41 -12.40 13.98
C MET A 201 8.91 -11.11 14.64
N GLY A 202 8.17 -10.01 14.50
CA GLY A 202 8.49 -8.74 15.17
C GLY A 202 8.46 -8.86 16.70
N GLU A 203 7.53 -9.66 17.24
CA GLU A 203 7.39 -9.90 18.68
C GLU A 203 8.64 -10.52 19.30
N TRP A 204 9.44 -11.31 18.56
CA TRP A 204 10.72 -11.85 19.01
C TRP A 204 11.73 -10.76 19.38
N SER A 205 11.61 -9.60 18.75
CA SER A 205 12.45 -8.43 19.00
C SER A 205 11.74 -7.32 19.80
N GLY A 206 10.60 -7.64 20.42
CA GLY A 206 9.80 -6.70 21.21
C GLY A 206 9.02 -5.68 20.36
N LEU A 207 8.88 -5.90 19.06
CA LEU A 207 8.18 -5.02 18.14
C LEU A 207 6.70 -5.41 17.98
N GLN A 208 5.82 -4.43 18.07
CA GLN A 208 4.42 -4.57 17.71
C GLN A 208 4.19 -3.98 16.32
N LEU A 209 4.18 -4.83 15.30
CA LEU A 209 3.91 -4.40 13.92
C LEU A 209 2.40 -4.50 13.65
N PRO A 210 1.70 -3.37 13.45
CA PRO A 210 0.26 -3.37 13.27
C PRO A 210 -0.10 -3.88 11.88
N MET A 211 -0.49 -5.15 11.82
CA MET A 211 -0.79 -5.85 10.59
C MET A 211 -1.70 -7.03 10.88
N THR A 212 -2.70 -7.25 10.02
CA THR A 212 -3.54 -8.45 10.03
C THR A 212 -3.48 -9.15 8.68
N SER A 213 -3.98 -10.37 8.62
CA SER A 213 -4.11 -11.12 7.37
C SER A 213 -5.56 -11.06 6.91
N MET A 214 -5.84 -10.27 5.87
CA MET A 214 -7.14 -10.29 5.19
C MET A 214 -7.17 -11.44 4.20
N THR A 215 -8.35 -11.92 3.84
CA THR A 215 -8.49 -12.91 2.77
C THR A 215 -9.07 -12.26 1.52
N HIS A 216 -8.58 -12.66 0.36
CA HIS A 216 -8.97 -12.09 -0.93
C HIS A 216 -9.26 -13.18 -1.95
N HIS A 217 -10.28 -12.93 -2.80
CA HIS A 217 -10.72 -13.86 -3.84
C HIS A 217 -10.41 -13.38 -5.25
N TYR A 218 -10.06 -14.34 -6.11
CA TYR A 218 -10.27 -14.21 -7.54
C TYR A 218 -10.64 -15.59 -8.15
N PHE A 219 -11.30 -15.54 -9.29
CA PHE A 219 -11.81 -16.70 -10.00
C PHE A 219 -11.27 -16.72 -11.42
N VAL A 220 -10.98 -17.92 -11.94
CA VAL A 220 -10.62 -18.12 -13.35
C VAL A 220 -11.68 -19.00 -13.98
N THR A 221 -12.27 -18.51 -15.06
CA THR A 221 -13.33 -19.22 -15.79
C THR A 221 -12.80 -20.38 -16.62
N GLU A 222 -13.69 -21.14 -17.22
CA GLU A 222 -13.37 -21.95 -18.39
C GLU A 222 -12.90 -21.07 -19.55
N GLU A 223 -12.44 -21.71 -20.64
CA GLU A 223 -12.03 -21.00 -21.85
C GLU A 223 -13.22 -20.22 -22.44
N VAL A 224 -13.01 -18.94 -22.74
CA VAL A 224 -14.00 -18.06 -23.35
C VAL A 224 -13.93 -18.23 -24.87
N PRO A 225 -14.97 -18.77 -25.52
CA PRO A 225 -14.92 -19.03 -26.96
C PRO A 225 -14.55 -17.79 -27.79
N ALA A 226 -15.08 -16.62 -27.41
CA ALA A 226 -14.79 -15.35 -28.09
C ALA A 226 -13.33 -14.88 -27.96
N PHE A 227 -12.55 -15.44 -27.01
CA PHE A 227 -11.13 -15.08 -26.83
C PHE A 227 -10.19 -15.93 -27.69
N ARG A 228 -10.67 -17.03 -28.30
CA ARG A 228 -9.83 -17.97 -29.07
C ARG A 228 -9.10 -17.29 -30.21
N ASP A 229 -9.84 -16.48 -30.95
CA ASP A 229 -9.38 -15.86 -32.20
C ASP A 229 -8.78 -14.46 -31.99
N LEU A 230 -8.66 -14.00 -30.72
CA LEU A 230 -8.03 -12.73 -30.44
C LEU A 230 -6.51 -12.85 -30.64
N GLU A 231 -5.97 -12.01 -31.53
CA GLU A 231 -4.52 -11.89 -31.78
C GLU A 231 -3.81 -11.11 -30.68
N VAL A 232 -4.54 -10.19 -30.02
CA VAL A 232 -4.03 -9.34 -28.94
C VAL A 232 -4.87 -9.55 -27.68
N GLU A 233 -4.21 -9.46 -26.55
CA GLU A 233 -4.86 -9.51 -25.25
C GLU A 233 -5.64 -8.21 -24.99
N LEU A 234 -6.83 -8.36 -24.39
CA LEU A 234 -7.67 -7.22 -24.06
C LEU A 234 -7.09 -6.45 -22.87
N PRO A 235 -7.23 -5.11 -22.85
CA PRO A 235 -6.85 -4.32 -21.68
C PRO A 235 -7.57 -4.79 -20.41
N VAL A 236 -6.87 -4.75 -19.28
CA VAL A 236 -7.47 -5.02 -17.98
C VAL A 236 -8.55 -3.99 -17.70
N ILE A 237 -9.72 -4.41 -17.27
CA ILE A 237 -10.78 -3.53 -16.76
C ILE A 237 -10.71 -3.50 -15.25
N ARG A 238 -10.58 -2.29 -14.70
CA ARG A 238 -10.79 -2.03 -13.28
C ARG A 238 -12.09 -1.27 -13.10
N ASP A 239 -13.04 -1.92 -12.46
CA ASP A 239 -14.36 -1.37 -12.13
C ASP A 239 -14.52 -1.29 -10.61
N ASP A 240 -14.20 -0.14 -10.07
CA ASP A 240 -14.21 0.12 -8.63
C ASP A 240 -15.64 0.25 -8.07
N ARG A 241 -16.64 0.49 -8.93
CA ARG A 241 -18.01 0.75 -8.53
C ARG A 241 -18.88 -0.48 -8.56
N GLU A 242 -19.06 -1.07 -9.73
CA GLU A 242 -20.01 -2.16 -9.93
C GLU A 242 -19.42 -3.52 -9.54
N VAL A 243 -18.24 -3.81 -10.02
CA VAL A 243 -17.53 -5.07 -9.72
C VAL A 243 -16.78 -4.99 -8.40
N SER A 244 -16.41 -3.78 -7.96
CA SER A 244 -15.47 -3.58 -6.85
C SER A 244 -14.19 -4.40 -7.02
N GLY A 245 -13.62 -4.35 -8.23
CA GLY A 245 -12.52 -5.24 -8.55
C GLY A 245 -11.94 -5.04 -9.95
N TYR A 246 -11.47 -6.14 -10.50
CA TYR A 246 -10.81 -6.15 -11.79
C TYR A 246 -11.17 -7.39 -12.60
N ILE A 247 -11.20 -7.20 -13.92
CA ILE A 247 -11.43 -8.28 -14.89
C ILE A 247 -10.31 -8.24 -15.93
N ARG A 248 -9.72 -9.37 -16.25
CA ARG A 248 -8.70 -9.52 -17.28
C ARG A 248 -8.73 -10.88 -17.96
N MET A 249 -8.04 -10.97 -19.06
CA MET A 249 -7.74 -12.27 -19.64
C MET A 249 -6.70 -13.04 -18.79
N GLU A 250 -6.85 -14.34 -18.73
CA GLU A 250 -5.86 -15.29 -18.24
C GLU A 250 -5.66 -16.33 -19.36
N GLN A 251 -4.73 -16.05 -20.26
CA GLN A 251 -4.62 -16.74 -21.55
C GLN A 251 -5.94 -16.58 -22.37
N LYS A 252 -6.68 -17.65 -22.61
CA LYS A 252 -7.99 -17.63 -23.29
C LYS A 252 -9.18 -17.74 -22.33
N LYS A 253 -8.95 -17.59 -21.03
CA LYS A 253 -9.93 -17.61 -19.94
C LYS A 253 -10.17 -16.20 -19.40
N GLY A 254 -11.24 -16.04 -18.61
CA GLY A 254 -11.48 -14.83 -17.84
C GLY A 254 -10.91 -14.97 -16.42
N LEU A 255 -10.37 -13.89 -15.88
CA LEU A 255 -10.03 -13.77 -14.47
C LEU A 255 -10.82 -12.63 -13.86
N ILE A 256 -11.52 -12.87 -12.74
CA ILE A 256 -12.35 -11.94 -12.00
C ILE A 256 -11.81 -11.85 -10.58
N GLY A 257 -11.27 -10.69 -10.18
CA GLY A 257 -10.83 -10.44 -8.80
C GLY A 257 -11.75 -9.44 -8.11
N ILE A 258 -12.16 -9.76 -6.88
CA ILE A 258 -13.20 -9.03 -6.15
C ILE A 258 -12.65 -8.55 -4.81
N TYR A 259 -12.91 -7.27 -4.50
CA TYR A 259 -12.73 -6.67 -3.18
C TYR A 259 -14.11 -6.39 -2.60
N GLU A 260 -14.65 -7.34 -1.90
CA GLU A 260 -15.99 -7.23 -1.30
C GLU A 260 -16.04 -6.07 -0.29
N LYS A 261 -17.04 -5.18 -0.45
CA LYS A 261 -17.20 -4.00 0.41
C LYS A 261 -17.90 -4.34 1.73
N GLU A 262 -18.55 -5.48 1.80
CA GLU A 262 -19.25 -5.97 2.99
C GLU A 262 -18.73 -7.35 3.37
N ASN A 263 -18.77 -7.65 4.67
CA ASN A 263 -18.38 -8.95 5.22
C ASN A 263 -16.96 -9.40 4.86
N SER A 264 -16.02 -8.45 4.67
CA SER A 264 -14.61 -8.78 4.48
C SER A 264 -14.11 -9.66 5.63
N ASN A 265 -13.19 -10.58 5.35
CA ASN A 265 -12.72 -11.56 6.32
C ASN A 265 -11.23 -11.41 6.60
N SER A 266 -10.86 -11.64 7.85
CA SER A 266 -9.47 -11.71 8.30
C SER A 266 -9.22 -12.97 9.11
N VAL A 267 -7.99 -13.45 9.06
CA VAL A 267 -7.57 -14.71 9.66
C VAL A 267 -6.34 -14.51 10.53
N TRP A 268 -6.07 -15.47 11.41
CA TRP A 268 -4.87 -15.54 12.23
C TRP A 268 -4.66 -14.28 13.10
N HIS A 269 -5.70 -13.91 13.82
CA HIS A 269 -5.66 -12.74 14.71
C HIS A 269 -4.58 -12.87 15.79
N ASP A 270 -4.30 -14.07 16.27
CA ASP A 270 -3.27 -14.34 17.25
C ASP A 270 -1.96 -14.72 16.57
N GLU A 271 -1.90 -15.82 15.86
CA GLU A 271 -0.69 -16.34 15.24
C GLU A 271 -1.02 -17.04 13.92
N CYS A 272 -0.24 -16.74 12.87
CA CYS A 272 -0.27 -17.49 11.62
C CYS A 272 0.42 -18.84 11.83
N PRO A 273 -0.21 -19.97 11.47
CA PRO A 273 0.41 -21.28 11.61
C PRO A 273 1.71 -21.39 10.82
N TRP A 274 2.78 -21.91 11.45
CA TRP A 274 4.10 -21.97 10.82
C TRP A 274 4.18 -22.93 9.63
N ASP A 275 3.22 -23.82 9.45
CA ASP A 275 3.07 -24.73 8.34
C ASP A 275 2.22 -24.19 7.18
N TYR A 276 1.70 -22.96 7.30
CA TYR A 276 0.98 -22.31 6.19
C TYR A 276 1.93 -22.03 5.02
N GLU A 277 1.75 -22.77 3.93
CA GLU A 277 2.49 -22.58 2.67
C GLU A 277 1.78 -23.29 1.51
N ASN A 278 1.73 -22.64 0.36
CA ASN A 278 1.17 -23.22 -0.88
C ASN A 278 -0.25 -23.79 -0.76
N TRP A 279 -1.09 -23.28 0.14
CA TRP A 279 -2.48 -23.65 0.20
C TRP A 279 -3.39 -22.42 0.28
N LEU A 280 -4.65 -22.63 -0.10
CA LEU A 280 -5.71 -21.63 -0.16
C LEU A 280 -6.84 -22.04 0.78
N PHE A 281 -7.62 -21.06 1.20
CA PHE A 281 -8.89 -21.30 1.86
C PHE A 281 -9.92 -21.83 0.85
N GLU A 282 -10.95 -22.48 1.33
CA GLU A 282 -12.13 -22.78 0.52
C GLU A 282 -12.78 -21.47 0.05
N ALA A 283 -13.34 -21.47 -1.16
CA ALA A 283 -14.02 -20.29 -1.69
C ALA A 283 -15.27 -19.96 -0.87
N ASP A 284 -15.40 -18.72 -0.48
CA ASP A 284 -16.54 -18.19 0.27
C ASP A 284 -17.48 -17.48 -0.70
N TYR A 285 -18.30 -18.26 -1.41
CA TYR A 285 -19.22 -17.74 -2.41
C TYR A 285 -20.28 -16.83 -1.82
N ASP A 286 -20.80 -17.13 -0.64
CA ASP A 286 -21.84 -16.31 0.01
C ASP A 286 -21.35 -14.87 0.20
N ARG A 287 -20.08 -14.70 0.52
CA ARG A 287 -19.46 -13.39 0.72
C ARG A 287 -19.24 -12.61 -0.57
N VAL A 288 -18.83 -13.28 -1.64
CA VAL A 288 -18.44 -12.62 -2.89
C VAL A 288 -19.55 -12.60 -3.94
N MET A 289 -20.61 -13.38 -3.76
CA MET A 289 -21.67 -13.57 -4.75
C MET A 289 -22.27 -12.27 -5.28
N PRO A 290 -22.64 -11.27 -4.46
CA PRO A 290 -23.22 -10.03 -4.97
C PRO A 290 -22.31 -9.29 -5.97
N TRP A 291 -21.01 -9.37 -5.75
CA TRP A 291 -19.99 -8.74 -6.61
C TRP A 291 -19.68 -9.59 -7.84
N LEU A 292 -19.75 -10.91 -7.69
CA LEU A 292 -19.58 -11.85 -8.80
C LEU A 292 -20.75 -11.74 -9.79
N GLU A 293 -22.00 -11.64 -9.30
CA GLU A 293 -23.17 -11.40 -10.14
C GLU A 293 -23.02 -10.11 -10.94
N ASN A 294 -22.62 -9.00 -10.31
CA ASN A 294 -22.32 -7.76 -11.01
C ASN A 294 -21.22 -7.92 -12.07
N ALA A 295 -20.17 -8.70 -11.77
CA ALA A 295 -19.10 -8.98 -12.73
C ALA A 295 -19.62 -9.75 -13.95
N LEU A 296 -20.54 -10.70 -13.77
CA LEU A 296 -21.19 -11.44 -14.85
C LEU A 296 -22.12 -10.54 -15.68
N GLU A 297 -22.82 -9.59 -15.06
CA GLU A 297 -23.61 -8.58 -15.79
C GLU A 297 -22.71 -7.65 -16.63
N ARG A 298 -21.53 -7.32 -16.14
CA ARG A 298 -20.54 -6.49 -16.85
C ARG A 298 -19.79 -7.26 -17.94
N MET A 299 -19.60 -8.56 -17.76
CA MET A 299 -18.97 -9.48 -18.73
C MET A 299 -19.90 -10.66 -19.05
N PRO A 300 -20.96 -10.44 -19.83
CA PRO A 300 -21.95 -11.49 -20.12
C PRO A 300 -21.39 -12.77 -20.72
N LEU A 301 -20.22 -12.70 -21.38
CA LEU A 301 -19.52 -13.88 -21.90
C LEU A 301 -19.10 -14.88 -20.83
N PHE A 302 -19.08 -14.47 -19.56
CA PHE A 302 -18.69 -15.34 -18.45
C PHE A 302 -19.88 -16.03 -17.79
N ALA A 303 -21.12 -15.60 -18.05
CA ALA A 303 -22.31 -16.02 -17.32
C ALA A 303 -22.60 -17.54 -17.42
N ASP A 304 -22.30 -18.15 -18.58
CA ASP A 304 -22.55 -19.56 -18.85
C ASP A 304 -21.29 -20.44 -18.67
N LEU A 305 -20.18 -19.87 -18.15
CA LEU A 305 -18.92 -20.59 -18.01
C LEU A 305 -18.74 -21.11 -16.58
N GLY A 306 -18.18 -22.30 -16.45
CA GLY A 306 -17.73 -22.84 -15.19
C GLY A 306 -16.47 -22.12 -14.68
N ILE A 307 -16.19 -22.28 -13.38
CA ILE A 307 -14.95 -21.84 -12.76
C ILE A 307 -13.94 -22.99 -12.76
N THR A 308 -12.76 -22.78 -13.32
CA THR A 308 -11.68 -23.78 -13.38
C THR A 308 -10.64 -23.62 -12.30
N ARG A 309 -10.57 -22.42 -11.69
CA ARG A 309 -9.67 -22.15 -10.57
C ARG A 309 -10.29 -21.11 -9.66
N GLU A 310 -10.31 -21.44 -8.38
CA GLU A 310 -10.69 -20.57 -7.28
C GLU A 310 -9.44 -20.21 -6.49
N VAL A 311 -9.24 -18.94 -6.21
CA VAL A 311 -8.15 -18.47 -5.38
C VAL A 311 -8.72 -17.65 -4.24
N HIS A 312 -8.59 -18.19 -3.03
CA HIS A 312 -8.96 -17.51 -1.79
C HIS A 312 -7.76 -17.58 -0.86
N GLY A 313 -6.96 -16.52 -0.83
CA GLY A 313 -5.67 -16.50 -0.16
C GLY A 313 -5.52 -15.38 0.85
N ALA A 314 -4.61 -15.57 1.81
CA ALA A 314 -4.28 -14.56 2.80
C ALA A 314 -3.36 -13.49 2.21
N ILE A 315 -3.67 -12.23 2.50
CA ILE A 315 -2.85 -11.07 2.16
C ILE A 315 -2.52 -10.26 3.41
N SER A 316 -1.27 -9.85 3.57
CA SER A 316 -0.84 -9.01 4.69
C SER A 316 -1.39 -7.59 4.54
N HIS A 317 -2.07 -7.08 5.56
CA HIS A 317 -2.82 -5.84 5.50
C HIS A 317 -2.56 -4.94 6.71
N PRO A 318 -1.77 -3.86 6.55
CA PRO A 318 -1.64 -2.83 7.58
C PRO A 318 -2.93 -2.00 7.74
N PRO A 319 -3.08 -1.25 8.85
CA PRO A 319 -4.31 -0.50 9.14
C PRO A 319 -4.73 0.53 8.09
N ASP A 320 -3.77 1.10 7.38
CA ASP A 320 -3.96 2.10 6.32
C ASP A 320 -3.79 1.52 4.90
N GLY A 321 -3.57 0.20 4.80
CA GLY A 321 -3.35 -0.48 3.52
C GLY A 321 -2.02 -0.20 2.85
N ASN A 322 -1.17 0.66 3.40
CA ASN A 322 0.16 0.92 2.86
C ASN A 322 1.20 -0.03 3.47
N PRO A 323 2.16 -0.52 2.69
CA PRO A 323 3.22 -1.37 3.19
C PRO A 323 4.02 -0.75 4.33
N MET A 324 4.62 -1.59 5.16
CA MET A 324 5.61 -1.19 6.16
C MET A 324 7.01 -1.44 5.59
N VAL A 325 7.62 -0.37 5.07
CA VAL A 325 8.93 -0.40 4.40
C VAL A 325 9.81 0.71 4.99
N GLY A 326 10.78 0.35 5.80
CA GLY A 326 11.66 1.30 6.49
C GLY A 326 12.19 0.79 7.83
N PRO A 327 12.88 1.64 8.61
CA PRO A 327 13.41 1.26 9.92
C PRO A 327 12.30 1.00 10.93
N ALA A 328 12.47 -0.03 11.74
CA ALA A 328 11.53 -0.34 12.82
C ALA A 328 11.55 0.72 13.93
N PRO A 329 10.40 0.98 14.58
CA PRO A 329 10.32 1.96 15.67
C PRO A 329 11.14 1.52 16.89
N GLY A 330 12.01 2.41 17.38
CA GLY A 330 12.72 2.21 18.65
C GLY A 330 13.86 1.18 18.65
N VAL A 331 14.16 0.52 17.53
CA VAL A 331 15.20 -0.53 17.42
C VAL A 331 16.17 -0.18 16.31
N ARG A 332 17.46 -0.20 16.63
CA ARG A 332 18.50 0.14 15.66
C ARG A 332 18.76 -1.03 14.70
N ASN A 333 18.95 -0.74 13.43
CA ASN A 333 19.32 -1.69 12.37
C ASN A 333 18.34 -2.87 12.20
N TYR A 334 17.13 -2.72 12.68
CA TYR A 334 16.01 -3.59 12.33
C TYR A 334 15.14 -2.87 11.28
N TRP A 335 14.87 -3.55 10.18
CA TRP A 335 14.11 -3.00 9.06
C TRP A 335 12.86 -3.81 8.80
N CYS A 336 11.77 -3.13 8.46
CA CYS A 336 10.54 -3.76 8.00
C CYS A 336 10.47 -3.72 6.48
N CYS A 337 10.05 -4.82 5.89
CA CYS A 337 9.80 -4.97 4.45
C CYS A 337 8.59 -5.89 4.26
N CYS A 338 7.43 -5.50 4.80
CA CYS A 338 6.26 -6.37 4.98
C CYS A 338 4.94 -5.60 4.87
N GLY A 339 3.81 -6.30 5.06
CA GLY A 339 2.49 -5.68 5.04
C GLY A 339 2.04 -5.24 3.65
N THR A 340 2.48 -5.90 2.60
CA THR A 340 2.21 -5.48 1.22
C THR A 340 1.08 -6.30 0.63
N GLN A 341 -0.11 -5.74 0.57
CA GLN A 341 -1.26 -6.36 -0.07
C GLN A 341 -1.17 -6.39 -1.61
N ILE A 342 -0.44 -5.45 -2.23
CA ILE A 342 -0.20 -5.38 -3.68
C ILE A 342 1.31 -5.57 -3.93
N GLY A 343 1.81 -6.76 -3.56
CA GLY A 343 3.24 -7.05 -3.57
C GLY A 343 3.89 -6.95 -4.95
N ILE A 344 3.25 -7.48 -5.97
CA ILE A 344 3.78 -7.49 -7.34
C ILE A 344 3.78 -6.09 -7.95
N GLY A 345 2.68 -5.35 -7.78
CA GLY A 345 2.55 -4.02 -8.35
C GLY A 345 3.42 -2.95 -7.68
N TRP A 346 3.75 -3.10 -6.39
CA TRP A 346 4.46 -2.07 -5.62
C TRP A 346 5.84 -2.50 -5.11
N GLY A 347 6.01 -3.82 -4.90
CA GLY A 347 7.11 -4.37 -4.14
C GLY A 347 8.50 -4.03 -4.65
N PRO A 348 8.90 -4.36 -5.89
CA PRO A 348 10.26 -4.12 -6.35
C PRO A 348 10.68 -2.65 -6.29
N GLY A 349 9.80 -1.71 -6.67
CA GLY A 349 10.10 -0.28 -6.55
C GLY A 349 10.31 0.15 -5.10
N LEU A 350 9.44 -0.29 -4.17
CA LEU A 350 9.60 0.02 -2.76
C LEU A 350 10.85 -0.65 -2.15
N THR A 351 11.17 -1.86 -2.56
CA THR A 351 12.39 -2.55 -2.08
C THR A 351 13.67 -1.95 -2.64
N ARG A 352 13.62 -1.37 -3.85
CA ARG A 352 14.71 -0.54 -4.38
C ARG A 352 14.96 0.68 -3.49
N GLU A 353 13.91 1.38 -3.15
CA GLU A 353 14.02 2.57 -2.29
C GLU A 353 14.47 2.20 -0.86
N LEU A 354 14.05 1.05 -0.34
CA LEU A 354 14.55 0.54 0.93
C LEU A 354 16.04 0.19 0.88
N ALA A 355 16.49 -0.49 -0.18
CA ALA A 355 17.91 -0.81 -0.37
C ALA A 355 18.78 0.47 -0.40
N ARG A 356 18.35 1.48 -1.14
CA ARG A 356 19.02 2.79 -1.17
C ARG A 356 19.04 3.44 0.20
N TRP A 357 17.91 3.38 0.92
CA TRP A 357 17.83 3.91 2.28
C TRP A 357 18.79 3.20 3.24
N MET A 358 18.89 1.88 3.16
CA MET A 358 19.83 1.09 3.98
C MET A 358 21.28 1.41 3.65
N VAL A 359 21.64 1.49 2.37
CA VAL A 359 23.03 1.67 1.93
C VAL A 359 23.47 3.13 2.01
N HIS A 360 22.64 4.08 1.59
CA HIS A 360 23.00 5.50 1.45
C HIS A 360 22.41 6.40 2.55
N GLY A 361 21.59 5.85 3.45
CA GLY A 361 20.95 6.59 4.54
C GLY A 361 19.69 7.37 4.14
N ALA A 362 19.29 7.35 2.86
CA ALA A 362 18.08 7.99 2.35
C ALA A 362 17.56 7.28 1.10
N ALA A 363 16.23 7.27 0.94
CA ALA A 363 15.55 6.88 -0.31
C ALA A 363 15.48 8.07 -1.29
N ASP A 364 15.25 7.78 -2.59
CA ASP A 364 15.07 8.82 -3.62
C ASP A 364 13.65 9.39 -3.67
N ILE A 365 12.71 8.76 -2.97
CA ILE A 365 11.31 9.17 -2.88
C ILE A 365 10.93 9.48 -1.42
N ASN A 366 9.78 10.11 -1.25
CA ASN A 366 9.22 10.29 0.09
C ASN A 366 8.64 8.96 0.60
N MET A 367 9.30 8.36 1.59
CA MET A 367 8.93 7.08 2.21
C MET A 367 7.94 7.22 3.38
N ARG A 368 7.48 8.42 3.72
CA ARG A 368 6.67 8.69 4.92
C ARG A 368 5.42 7.80 5.01
N ASP A 369 4.75 7.57 3.89
CA ASP A 369 3.51 6.77 3.85
C ASP A 369 3.78 5.25 4.01
N TYR A 370 5.04 4.84 3.91
CA TYR A 370 5.48 3.44 4.03
C TYR A 370 6.32 3.19 5.29
N ASP A 371 6.80 4.25 5.93
CA ASP A 371 7.64 4.15 7.13
C ASP A 371 6.83 3.52 8.29
N PRO A 372 7.26 2.38 8.86
CA PRO A 372 6.54 1.73 9.96
C PRO A 372 6.43 2.61 11.20
N ARG A 373 7.29 3.62 11.38
CA ARG A 373 7.24 4.58 12.49
C ARG A 373 6.05 5.54 12.44
N ARG A 374 5.25 5.51 11.34
CA ARG A 374 3.96 6.23 11.28
C ARG A 374 2.93 5.69 12.27
N PHE A 375 3.09 4.48 12.73
CA PHE A 375 2.28 3.87 13.78
C PHE A 375 2.96 4.01 15.13
N GLY A 376 2.18 4.33 16.17
CA GLY A 376 2.62 4.37 17.55
C GLY A 376 2.01 3.24 18.38
N SER A 377 2.25 3.26 19.69
CA SER A 377 1.71 2.27 20.65
C SER A 377 0.17 2.21 20.70
N TYR A 378 -0.52 3.19 20.11
CA TYR A 378 -1.98 3.19 19.98
C TYR A 378 -2.49 2.14 18.99
N ALA A 379 -1.67 1.69 18.05
CA ALA A 379 -2.02 0.71 17.05
C ALA A 379 -2.04 -0.71 17.66
N THR A 380 -3.01 -0.93 18.57
CA THR A 380 -3.21 -2.21 19.24
C THR A 380 -3.68 -3.29 18.27
N LYS A 381 -3.66 -4.53 18.72
CA LYS A 381 -4.09 -5.71 17.95
C LYS A 381 -5.56 -5.61 17.48
N ASP A 382 -6.45 -5.17 18.35
CA ASP A 382 -7.87 -5.00 18.01
C ASP A 382 -8.09 -3.81 17.08
N TRP A 383 -7.42 -2.69 17.34
CA TRP A 383 -7.51 -1.52 16.51
C TRP A 383 -7.05 -1.79 15.07
N GLN A 384 -5.95 -2.52 14.89
CA GLN A 384 -5.44 -2.84 13.53
C GLN A 384 -6.43 -3.68 12.72
N VAL A 385 -7.13 -4.63 13.36
CA VAL A 385 -8.13 -5.47 12.66
C VAL A 385 -9.29 -4.61 12.16
N VAL A 386 -9.86 -3.77 13.03
CA VAL A 386 -10.97 -2.88 12.65
C VAL A 386 -10.59 -1.94 11.51
N LYS A 387 -9.37 -1.38 11.58
CA LYS A 387 -8.83 -0.51 10.54
C LYS A 387 -8.55 -1.24 9.22
N ALA A 388 -8.01 -2.45 9.28
CA ALA A 388 -7.76 -3.25 8.08
C ALA A 388 -9.06 -3.61 7.34
N HIS A 389 -10.12 -3.96 8.07
CA HIS A 389 -11.45 -4.18 7.49
C HIS A 389 -12.02 -2.91 6.84
N GLU A 390 -11.89 -1.76 7.50
CA GLU A 390 -12.30 -0.48 6.91
C GLU A 390 -11.48 -0.14 5.66
N ASP A 391 -10.15 -0.33 5.69
CA ASP A 391 -9.30 -0.08 4.51
C ASP A 391 -9.66 -1.01 3.35
N TYR A 392 -9.84 -2.29 3.61
CA TYR A 392 -10.22 -3.27 2.60
C TYR A 392 -11.55 -2.90 1.93
N LYS A 393 -12.56 -2.56 2.73
CA LYS A 393 -13.88 -2.09 2.26
C LYS A 393 -13.79 -0.83 1.40
N LEU A 394 -12.97 0.13 1.82
CA LEU A 394 -12.85 1.45 1.18
C LEU A 394 -11.74 1.51 0.12
N ARG A 395 -11.14 0.36 -0.21
CA ARG A 395 -9.97 0.26 -1.10
C ARG A 395 -10.17 0.92 -2.45
N HIS A 396 -11.36 0.86 -2.96
CA HIS A 396 -11.73 1.35 -4.28
C HIS A 396 -12.63 2.59 -4.25
N GLU A 397 -12.89 3.12 -3.06
CA GLU A 397 -13.62 4.38 -2.93
C GLU A 397 -12.77 5.57 -3.36
N ILE A 398 -13.43 6.66 -3.77
CA ILE A 398 -12.73 7.89 -4.15
C ILE A 398 -12.04 8.47 -2.90
N PRO A 399 -10.71 8.65 -2.93
CA PRO A 399 -10.01 9.31 -1.82
C PRO A 399 -10.18 10.84 -1.94
N PHE A 400 -11.35 11.32 -1.55
CA PHE A 400 -11.62 12.75 -1.49
C PHE A 400 -10.60 13.49 -0.61
N PRO A 401 -10.32 14.77 -0.86
CA PRO A 401 -9.56 15.59 0.07
C PRO A 401 -10.13 15.49 1.48
N HIS A 402 -9.26 15.29 2.47
CA HIS A 402 -9.63 15.10 3.87
C HIS A 402 -10.50 13.87 4.18
N PHE A 403 -10.46 12.86 3.32
CA PHE A 403 -11.18 11.62 3.58
C PHE A 403 -10.67 10.97 4.87
N ASN A 404 -11.58 10.77 5.82
CA ASN A 404 -11.30 10.19 7.13
C ASN A 404 -11.79 8.75 7.22
N ARG A 405 -10.96 7.90 7.79
CA ARG A 405 -11.31 6.54 8.16
C ARG A 405 -11.82 6.52 9.60
N LEU A 406 -13.07 6.13 9.79
CA LEU A 406 -13.79 6.32 11.06
C LEU A 406 -13.66 5.16 12.04
N ALA A 407 -13.35 3.95 11.54
CA ALA A 407 -13.26 2.77 12.40
C ALA A 407 -12.17 2.91 13.47
N GLY A 408 -12.42 2.39 14.66
CA GLY A 408 -11.47 2.38 15.78
C GLY A 408 -11.13 3.77 16.38
N ARG A 409 -11.94 4.79 16.13
CA ARG A 409 -11.79 6.16 16.68
C ARG A 409 -12.77 6.42 17.85
N PRO A 410 -12.47 7.35 18.77
CA PRO A 410 -11.20 8.08 18.92
C PRO A 410 -10.12 7.24 19.61
N VAL A 411 -8.84 7.48 19.29
CA VAL A 411 -7.69 6.77 19.90
C VAL A 411 -6.90 7.66 20.84
N LYS A 412 -6.52 8.86 20.37
CA LYS A 412 -5.81 9.87 21.15
C LYS A 412 -6.61 11.19 21.18
N PRO A 413 -7.73 11.23 21.92
CA PRO A 413 -8.48 12.48 22.09
C PRO A 413 -7.69 13.48 22.93
N SER A 414 -7.85 14.77 22.62
CA SER A 414 -7.33 15.82 23.50
C SER A 414 -8.19 15.94 24.77
N PRO A 415 -7.69 16.58 25.84
CA PRO A 415 -8.51 16.88 27.02
C PRO A 415 -9.74 17.75 26.69
N LEU A 416 -9.74 18.45 25.57
CA LEU A 416 -10.85 19.30 25.11
C LEU A 416 -11.81 18.59 24.15
N TYR A 417 -11.59 17.32 23.83
CA TYR A 417 -12.30 16.60 22.77
C TYR A 417 -13.82 16.70 22.93
N GLU A 418 -14.37 16.30 24.07
CA GLU A 418 -15.83 16.31 24.28
C GLU A 418 -16.39 17.73 24.29
N VAL A 419 -15.72 18.68 24.94
CA VAL A 419 -16.12 20.10 24.98
C VAL A 419 -16.20 20.71 23.57
N LEU A 420 -15.22 20.41 22.73
CA LEU A 420 -15.19 20.91 21.36
C LEU A 420 -16.21 20.20 20.47
N LYS A 421 -16.44 18.91 20.70
CA LYS A 421 -17.47 18.11 20.02
C LYS A 421 -18.87 18.66 20.28
N GLU A 422 -19.20 19.00 21.53
CA GLU A 422 -20.44 19.68 21.90
C GLU A 422 -20.61 21.05 21.23
N LYS A 423 -19.50 21.73 20.93
CA LYS A 423 -19.47 22.99 20.17
C LYS A 423 -19.55 22.80 18.64
N GLY A 424 -19.71 21.58 18.18
CA GLY A 424 -19.85 21.27 16.76
C GLY A 424 -18.56 20.87 16.05
N ALA A 425 -17.46 20.58 16.76
CA ALA A 425 -16.22 20.18 16.14
C ALA A 425 -16.39 18.90 15.29
N VAL A 426 -15.92 18.95 14.05
CA VAL A 426 -15.70 17.79 13.19
C VAL A 426 -14.22 17.48 13.19
N TYR A 427 -13.88 16.23 13.47
CA TYR A 427 -12.50 15.80 13.72
C TYR A 427 -11.91 15.05 12.55
N GLU A 428 -10.61 15.28 12.33
CA GLU A 428 -9.78 14.40 11.52
C GLU A 428 -8.78 13.61 12.40
N GLU A 429 -8.46 12.38 11.99
CA GLU A 429 -7.40 11.61 12.62
C GLU A 429 -6.06 11.90 11.96
N ASN A 430 -5.02 12.12 12.78
CA ASN A 430 -3.66 12.26 12.30
C ASN A 430 -2.69 11.55 13.28
N TYR A 431 -2.14 10.41 12.86
CA TYR A 431 -1.28 9.55 13.70
C TYR A 431 -1.93 9.16 15.05
N GLY A 432 -3.21 8.81 15.00
CA GLY A 432 -4.04 8.47 16.15
C GLY A 432 -4.60 9.67 16.93
N PHE A 433 -4.11 10.88 16.70
CA PHE A 433 -4.64 12.08 17.34
C PHE A 433 -5.91 12.58 16.67
N GLU A 434 -6.89 12.93 17.50
CA GLU A 434 -8.10 13.62 17.07
C GLU A 434 -7.83 15.14 17.01
N ARG A 435 -7.98 15.72 15.82
CA ARG A 435 -7.78 17.15 15.58
C ARG A 435 -9.07 17.79 15.10
N PRO A 436 -9.59 18.86 15.77
CA PRO A 436 -10.73 19.59 15.24
C PRO A 436 -10.34 20.27 13.93
N ARG A 437 -11.11 20.03 12.89
CA ARG A 437 -10.86 20.54 11.53
C ARG A 437 -11.71 21.76 11.22
N TRP A 438 -12.96 21.73 11.61
CA TRP A 438 -13.93 22.81 11.48
C TRP A 438 -15.09 22.61 12.48
N PHE A 439 -15.94 23.64 12.67
CA PHE A 439 -17.03 23.60 13.61
C PHE A 439 -18.37 23.77 12.90
N ALA A 440 -19.26 22.79 13.01
CA ALA A 440 -20.58 22.81 12.40
C ALA A 440 -21.44 23.93 13.02
N LYS A 441 -22.05 24.75 12.16
CA LYS A 441 -22.95 25.84 12.53
C LYS A 441 -23.96 26.10 11.43
N GLY A 442 -25.00 26.90 11.73
CA GLY A 442 -25.97 27.36 10.74
C GLY A 442 -26.78 26.22 10.09
N GLY A 443 -27.00 25.11 10.81
CA GLY A 443 -27.77 23.96 10.31
C GLY A 443 -26.95 22.99 9.44
N VAL A 444 -25.65 23.21 9.26
CA VAL A 444 -24.76 22.27 8.58
C VAL A 444 -24.51 21.08 9.50
N ALA A 445 -24.65 19.85 9.00
CA ALA A 445 -24.49 18.64 9.78
C ALA A 445 -23.03 18.47 10.27
N GLN A 446 -22.88 17.95 11.50
CA GLN A 446 -21.60 17.75 12.19
C GLN A 446 -20.91 16.45 11.71
N HIS A 447 -20.61 16.37 10.43
CA HIS A 447 -19.84 15.27 9.83
C HIS A 447 -19.11 15.76 8.59
N ASP A 448 -18.16 14.98 8.09
CA ASP A 448 -17.44 15.33 6.89
C ASP A 448 -18.34 15.40 5.65
N HIS A 449 -18.12 16.41 4.83
CA HIS A 449 -18.75 16.62 3.53
C HIS A 449 -17.69 16.50 2.45
N TYR A 450 -17.54 15.29 1.88
CA TYR A 450 -16.49 15.01 0.90
C TYR A 450 -16.87 15.55 -0.48
N SER A 451 -15.98 16.31 -1.08
CA SER A 451 -16.14 16.85 -2.43
C SER A 451 -14.82 17.39 -2.97
N PHE A 452 -14.62 17.32 -4.29
CA PHE A 452 -13.56 18.06 -5.00
C PHE A 452 -13.93 19.54 -5.22
N LYS A 453 -15.18 19.91 -4.95
CA LYS A 453 -15.69 21.27 -5.13
C LYS A 453 -15.90 21.94 -3.78
N ARG A 454 -15.98 23.27 -3.79
CA ARG A 454 -16.37 24.04 -2.61
C ARG A 454 -17.78 23.65 -2.16
N ASN A 455 -17.93 23.43 -0.87
CA ASN A 455 -19.19 23.09 -0.21
C ASN A 455 -19.42 24.04 0.99
N ALA A 456 -20.46 23.78 1.80
CA ALA A 456 -20.81 24.62 2.95
C ALA A 456 -19.67 24.77 3.98
N VAL A 457 -18.75 23.81 4.08
CA VAL A 457 -17.60 23.87 4.98
C VAL A 457 -16.64 24.99 4.60
N HIS A 458 -16.54 25.35 3.30
CA HIS A 458 -15.69 26.44 2.84
C HIS A 458 -16.04 27.78 3.47
N ASP A 459 -17.33 28.12 3.54
CA ASP A 459 -17.79 29.38 4.12
C ASP A 459 -17.63 29.40 5.64
N ILE A 460 -17.87 28.24 6.30
CA ILE A 460 -17.65 28.08 7.74
C ILE A 460 -16.18 28.30 8.10
N VAL A 461 -15.27 27.65 7.41
CA VAL A 461 -13.82 27.82 7.61
C VAL A 461 -13.39 29.25 7.27
N GLY A 462 -13.99 29.87 6.24
CA GLY A 462 -13.78 31.27 5.91
C GLY A 462 -14.15 32.22 7.05
N ASP A 463 -15.27 31.94 7.75
CA ASP A 463 -15.68 32.70 8.93
C ASP A 463 -14.72 32.51 10.11
N GLU A 464 -14.24 31.29 10.34
CA GLU A 464 -13.23 30.99 11.37
C GLU A 464 -11.93 31.77 11.10
N CYS A 465 -11.46 31.77 9.86
CA CYS A 465 -10.29 32.54 9.44
C CYS A 465 -10.46 34.04 9.67
N ARG A 466 -11.64 34.59 9.35
CA ARG A 466 -11.95 36.02 9.63
C ARG A 466 -11.97 36.31 11.12
N ALA A 467 -12.54 35.40 11.93
CA ALA A 467 -12.56 35.53 13.38
C ALA A 467 -11.15 35.60 13.97
N VAL A 468 -10.23 34.79 13.52
CA VAL A 468 -8.82 34.80 13.97
C VAL A 468 -8.12 36.11 13.56
N ARG A 469 -8.42 36.65 12.37
CA ARG A 469 -7.80 37.91 11.88
C ARG A 469 -8.34 39.16 12.52
N GLU A 470 -9.64 39.23 12.77
CA GLU A 470 -10.34 40.45 13.17
C GLU A 470 -10.74 40.47 14.64
N ARG A 471 -10.72 39.32 15.30
CA ARG A 471 -11.18 39.14 16.68
C ARG A 471 -10.19 38.26 17.45
N VAL A 472 -10.67 37.21 18.11
CA VAL A 472 -9.88 36.25 18.89
C VAL A 472 -10.20 34.83 18.44
N GLY A 473 -9.17 34.02 18.25
CA GLY A 473 -9.27 32.59 17.99
C GLY A 473 -8.56 31.79 19.07
N ILE A 474 -9.12 30.61 19.37
CA ILE A 474 -8.49 29.57 20.21
C ILE A 474 -8.31 28.35 19.35
N MET A 475 -7.11 27.76 19.38
CA MET A 475 -6.79 26.53 18.63
C MET A 475 -6.33 25.44 19.60
N ASP A 476 -6.88 24.23 19.46
CA ASP A 476 -6.35 23.06 20.14
C ASP A 476 -5.12 22.53 19.38
N VAL A 477 -3.95 22.70 19.98
CA VAL A 477 -2.67 22.23 19.43
C VAL A 477 -2.11 21.00 20.16
N THR A 478 -2.96 20.29 20.90
CA THR A 478 -2.56 19.09 21.67
C THR A 478 -1.92 18.01 20.80
N ALA A 479 -2.38 17.87 19.56
CA ALA A 479 -1.88 16.87 18.63
C ALA A 479 -0.45 17.14 18.10
N PHE A 480 0.09 18.33 18.31
CA PHE A 480 1.49 18.62 17.94
C PHE A 480 2.44 18.10 19.02
N THR A 481 3.52 17.45 18.59
CA THR A 481 4.59 17.03 19.51
C THR A 481 5.32 18.23 20.08
N LYS A 482 5.56 18.23 21.39
CA LYS A 482 6.39 19.21 22.10
C LYS A 482 7.70 18.53 22.45
N VAL A 483 8.80 19.12 22.02
CA VAL A 483 10.15 18.62 22.31
C VAL A 483 10.92 19.73 23.00
N GLU A 484 11.47 19.42 24.18
CA GLU A 484 12.40 20.29 24.88
C GLU A 484 13.81 19.88 24.51
N VAL A 485 14.63 20.85 24.12
CA VAL A 485 16.05 20.67 23.84
C VAL A 485 16.82 21.57 24.79
N SER A 486 17.62 20.98 25.67
CA SER A 486 18.36 21.69 26.71
C SER A 486 19.85 21.34 26.68
N GLY A 487 20.67 22.18 27.31
CA GLY A 487 22.12 22.00 27.40
C GLY A 487 22.90 23.14 26.74
N PRO A 488 24.22 23.20 26.98
CA PRO A 488 25.05 24.33 26.54
C PRO A 488 25.08 24.51 25.03
N ASP A 489 24.92 23.43 24.26
CA ASP A 489 24.97 23.44 22.79
C ASP A 489 23.58 23.40 22.13
N ALA A 490 22.49 23.47 22.91
CA ALA A 490 21.12 23.32 22.39
C ALA A 490 20.80 24.34 21.27
N HIS A 491 21.14 25.61 21.47
CA HIS A 491 20.93 26.65 20.48
C HIS A 491 21.74 26.40 19.20
N ALA A 492 23.02 26.06 19.33
CA ALA A 492 23.91 25.80 18.19
C ALA A 492 23.45 24.56 17.39
N LEU A 493 22.99 23.52 18.08
CA LEU A 493 22.42 22.32 17.45
C LEU A 493 21.17 22.66 16.62
N LEU A 494 20.23 23.41 17.23
CA LEU A 494 18.99 23.78 16.55
C LEU A 494 19.27 24.73 15.38
N ASP A 495 20.14 25.74 15.52
CA ASP A 495 20.50 26.69 14.46
C ASP A 495 21.14 25.98 13.24
N ARG A 496 21.85 24.87 13.46
CA ARG A 496 22.39 24.02 12.40
C ARG A 496 21.33 23.18 11.67
N LEU A 497 20.27 22.77 12.37
CA LEU A 497 19.25 21.86 11.84
C LEU A 497 18.10 22.57 11.16
N VAL A 498 17.84 23.85 11.52
CA VAL A 498 16.69 24.59 11.01
C VAL A 498 17.05 25.42 9.79
N ALA A 499 16.07 25.60 8.90
CA ALA A 499 16.24 26.39 7.66
C ALA A 499 16.36 27.89 7.92
N ASN A 500 15.81 28.41 9.02
CA ASN A 500 15.84 29.83 9.41
C ASN A 500 16.80 30.04 10.60
N ARG A 501 17.25 31.28 10.81
CA ARG A 501 18.03 31.60 12.02
C ARG A 501 17.19 31.41 13.27
N MET A 502 17.79 30.80 14.28
CA MET A 502 17.20 30.70 15.60
C MET A 502 16.99 32.09 16.22
N PRO A 503 15.89 32.30 17.00
CA PRO A 503 15.69 33.52 17.75
C PRO A 503 16.85 33.82 18.67
N GLN A 504 17.30 35.12 18.68
CA GLN A 504 18.41 35.57 19.52
C GLN A 504 17.95 36.06 20.88
N LYS A 505 16.65 36.25 21.09
CA LYS A 505 16.05 36.73 22.31
C LYS A 505 15.23 35.66 22.98
N ASP A 506 15.29 35.59 24.30
CA ASP A 506 14.41 34.71 25.09
C ASP A 506 12.94 35.01 24.80
N GLY A 507 12.14 33.96 24.69
CA GLY A 507 10.74 34.03 24.28
C GLY A 507 10.48 34.29 22.80
N GLY A 508 11.53 34.36 21.99
CA GLY A 508 11.41 34.46 20.53
C GLY A 508 10.78 33.21 19.92
N ILE A 509 9.91 33.39 18.91
CA ILE A 509 9.23 32.30 18.18
C ILE A 509 9.60 32.39 16.70
N ILE A 510 9.83 31.24 16.09
CA ILE A 510 10.13 31.11 14.68
C ILE A 510 9.39 29.90 14.09
N LEU A 511 8.81 30.06 12.91
CA LEU A 511 8.32 28.96 12.11
C LEU A 511 9.42 28.53 11.14
N THR A 512 9.85 27.28 11.22
CA THR A 512 10.95 26.77 10.41
C THR A 512 10.77 25.28 10.11
N HIS A 513 11.55 24.78 9.15
CA HIS A 513 11.70 23.35 8.89
C HIS A 513 13.03 22.87 9.46
N MET A 514 13.05 21.68 10.03
CA MET A 514 14.29 20.94 10.26
C MET A 514 14.66 20.21 8.99
N LEU A 515 15.92 20.33 8.57
CA LEU A 515 16.44 19.75 7.34
C LEU A 515 17.45 18.67 7.70
N ASN A 516 17.37 17.57 7.00
CA ASN A 516 18.45 16.61 6.83
C ASN A 516 19.05 16.76 5.43
N ARG A 517 20.12 16.07 5.17
CA ARG A 517 20.77 16.09 3.84
C ARG A 517 19.83 15.64 2.75
#